data_6b0c99fe5fce14e7019de3db25c35fd4
#
_entry.id   6b0c99fe5fce14e7019de3db25c35fd4
#
_cell.length_a   1.000
_cell.length_b   1.000
_cell.length_c   1.000
_cell.angle_alpha   90.00
_cell.angle_beta   90.00
_cell.angle_gamma   90.00
#
_symmetry.space_group_name_H-M   'P 1'
#
loop_
_entity.id
_entity.type
_entity.pdbx_description
1 polymer ?
#
loop_
_entity_poly.entity_id
_entity_poly.type
_entity_poly.pdbx_seq_one_letter_code
_entity_poly.pdbx_strand_id
1 'polypeptide(L)'
;YNDLCNFEGNANGFKILTESKIGSPGGLRLSYATLGAFTKYPKASLPHQQTKNIKDKKYGFFSNQYDFFDEVASELGLKVGDSNYNRHPLAFLVEAADDICYTLIDFEDGINLDWIPEEYALEYLIKLVKDTIDKEKYSKMGLKSQRIAYLRALAINTLINEAVRIYIENEDKILDGSFEKSLMSTSNFKAQMDDIIDISVQKVYKSKEVIEKELTGYKVLNFLLKTFTSSVINWRDDKVNAFDELALECIPKEYLNKDTDLYSSLLDVSCFIASLTDGLALEWYKKLS
;
A
#
# COMPACT_ATOMS: atom_id res chain seq x y z
N TYR A 1 -20.81 4.48 6.69
CA TYR A 1 -19.50 5.12 6.38
C TYR A 1 -18.32 4.17 6.66
N ASN A 2 -18.31 3.01 5.98
CA ASN A 2 -17.30 1.97 6.20
C ASN A 2 -15.88 2.44 5.80
N ASP A 3 -15.76 3.25 4.76
CA ASP A 3 -14.49 3.84 4.31
C ASP A 3 -13.81 4.67 5.41
N LEU A 4 -14.60 5.37 6.24
CA LEU A 4 -14.08 6.18 7.34
C LEU A 4 -13.65 5.33 8.54
N CYS A 5 -14.33 4.19 8.78
CA CYS A 5 -13.99 3.28 9.87
C CYS A 5 -12.81 2.36 9.52
N ASN A 6 -12.60 2.11 8.25
CA ASN A 6 -11.58 1.19 7.73
C ASN A 6 -10.84 1.87 6.57
N PHE A 7 -10.24 3.04 6.82
CA PHE A 7 -9.49 3.77 5.80
C PHE A 7 -8.38 2.89 5.20
N GLU A 8 -8.34 2.80 3.85
CA GLU A 8 -7.48 1.87 3.13
C GLU A 8 -6.55 2.62 2.17
N GLY A 9 -5.24 2.38 2.32
CA GLY A 9 -4.22 3.03 1.50
C GLY A 9 -4.34 2.73 -0.01
N ASN A 10 -4.78 1.52 -0.39
CA ASN A 10 -5.00 1.18 -1.80
C ASN A 10 -6.13 2.02 -2.41
N ALA A 11 -7.23 2.22 -1.67
CA ALA A 11 -8.33 3.06 -2.12
C ALA A 11 -7.92 4.54 -2.19
N ASN A 12 -7.16 5.02 -1.21
CA ASN A 12 -6.61 6.37 -1.24
C ASN A 12 -5.64 6.56 -2.43
N GLY A 13 -4.83 5.56 -2.75
CA GLY A 13 -3.97 5.55 -3.93
C GLY A 13 -4.78 5.70 -5.23
N PHE A 14 -5.86 4.95 -5.39
CA PHE A 14 -6.76 5.08 -6.54
C PHE A 14 -7.36 6.50 -6.62
N LYS A 15 -7.82 7.07 -5.49
CA LYS A 15 -8.32 8.45 -5.41
C LYS A 15 -7.24 9.46 -5.84
N ILE A 16 -6.00 9.34 -5.34
CA ILE A 16 -4.89 10.23 -5.72
C ILE A 16 -4.63 10.19 -7.23
N LEU A 17 -4.71 9.02 -7.85
CA LEU A 17 -4.43 8.83 -9.27
C LEU A 17 -5.53 9.41 -10.18
N THR A 18 -6.78 9.40 -9.71
CA THR A 18 -7.97 9.65 -10.54
C THR A 18 -8.67 10.97 -10.25
N GLU A 19 -8.51 11.51 -9.03
CA GLU A 19 -9.23 12.70 -8.62
C GLU A 19 -8.67 13.98 -9.23
N SER A 20 -9.58 14.81 -9.69
CA SER A 20 -9.25 16.13 -10.21
C SER A 20 -8.71 17.04 -9.09
N LYS A 21 -7.60 17.72 -9.39
CA LYS A 21 -7.02 18.77 -8.54
C LYS A 21 -7.08 20.11 -9.26
N ILE A 22 -6.90 21.20 -8.51
CA ILE A 22 -6.83 22.56 -9.08
C ILE A 22 -5.71 22.59 -10.15
N GLY A 23 -6.07 22.94 -11.37
CA GLY A 23 -5.14 22.96 -12.50
C GLY A 23 -4.84 21.59 -13.16
N SER A 24 -5.39 20.51 -12.63
CA SER A 24 -5.22 19.13 -13.17
C SER A 24 -6.53 18.35 -13.16
N PRO A 25 -7.51 18.69 -14.00
CA PRO A 25 -8.77 17.98 -14.06
C PRO A 25 -8.57 16.53 -14.53
N GLY A 26 -9.20 15.56 -13.88
CA GLY A 26 -9.10 14.14 -14.19
C GLY A 26 -7.84 13.46 -13.63
N GLY A 27 -7.23 14.03 -12.59
CA GLY A 27 -6.06 13.45 -11.93
C GLY A 27 -4.85 13.33 -12.85
N LEU A 28 -4.15 12.21 -12.81
CA LEU A 28 -2.98 11.93 -13.67
C LEU A 28 -3.36 11.50 -15.09
N ARG A 29 -4.64 11.36 -15.42
CA ARG A 29 -5.14 10.93 -16.72
C ARG A 29 -4.49 9.63 -17.23
N LEU A 30 -4.39 8.66 -16.35
CA LEU A 30 -3.86 7.35 -16.66
C LEU A 30 -4.83 6.54 -17.53
N SER A 31 -4.31 5.61 -18.31
CA SER A 31 -5.15 4.68 -19.07
C SER A 31 -5.90 3.75 -18.09
N TYR A 32 -7.06 3.24 -18.52
CA TYR A 32 -7.82 2.26 -17.75
C TYR A 32 -7.00 1.00 -17.45
N ALA A 33 -6.16 0.55 -18.39
CA ALA A 33 -5.26 -0.56 -18.17
C ALA A 33 -4.27 -0.31 -17.01
N THR A 34 -3.74 0.92 -16.89
CA THR A 34 -2.87 1.30 -15.77
C THR A 34 -3.64 1.32 -14.44
N LEU A 35 -4.85 1.87 -14.44
CA LEU A 35 -5.71 1.90 -13.24
C LEU A 35 -6.13 0.48 -12.82
N GLY A 36 -6.47 -0.38 -13.77
CA GLY A 36 -6.78 -1.78 -13.53
C GLY A 36 -5.57 -2.54 -12.94
N ALA A 37 -4.38 -2.34 -13.51
CA ALA A 37 -3.14 -2.97 -13.04
C ALA A 37 -2.75 -2.50 -11.62
N PHE A 38 -2.98 -1.22 -11.30
CA PHE A 38 -2.77 -0.66 -9.96
C PHE A 38 -3.71 -1.26 -8.92
N THR A 39 -4.96 -1.57 -9.29
CA THR A 39 -6.00 -1.98 -8.35
C THR A 39 -5.89 -3.47 -8.00
N LYS A 40 -5.10 -3.78 -6.97
CA LYS A 40 -4.91 -5.15 -6.47
C LYS A 40 -6.21 -5.77 -5.91
N TYR A 41 -7.09 -4.96 -5.36
CA TYR A 41 -8.35 -5.35 -4.71
C TYR A 41 -9.52 -4.65 -5.41
N PRO A 42 -10.05 -5.19 -6.52
CA PRO A 42 -11.08 -4.55 -7.33
C PRO A 42 -12.46 -4.65 -6.65
N LYS A 43 -12.64 -3.91 -5.57
CA LYS A 43 -13.78 -3.97 -4.66
C LYS A 43 -13.91 -2.66 -3.91
N ALA A 44 -15.15 -2.18 -3.72
CA ALA A 44 -15.45 -1.11 -2.79
C ALA A 44 -15.45 -1.61 -1.34
N SER A 45 -15.40 -0.68 -0.39
CA SER A 45 -15.46 -1.02 1.04
C SER A 45 -16.80 -1.65 1.46
N LEU A 46 -17.86 -1.38 0.73
CA LEU A 46 -19.20 -1.90 0.97
C LEU A 46 -19.74 -2.65 -0.26
N PRO A 47 -20.53 -3.72 -0.06
CA PRO A 47 -20.75 -4.42 1.20
C PRO A 47 -19.48 -5.17 1.66
N HIS A 48 -19.23 -5.16 2.98
CA HIS A 48 -18.07 -5.86 3.54
C HIS A 48 -18.34 -7.37 3.59
N GLN A 49 -17.86 -8.09 2.59
CA GLN A 49 -17.85 -9.56 2.57
C GLN A 49 -16.41 -10.04 2.55
N GLN A 50 -15.98 -10.67 3.63
CA GLN A 50 -14.69 -11.36 3.65
C GLN A 50 -14.87 -12.76 3.06
N THR A 51 -14.16 -13.02 1.99
CA THR A 51 -14.00 -14.36 1.42
C THR A 51 -12.57 -14.87 1.65
N LYS A 52 -12.29 -16.11 1.24
CA LYS A 52 -10.92 -16.63 1.24
C LYS A 52 -10.10 -16.17 0.02
N ASN A 53 -10.73 -15.46 -0.91
CA ASN A 53 -10.06 -14.96 -2.11
C ASN A 53 -9.19 -13.75 -1.75
N ILE A 54 -7.98 -13.70 -2.30
CA ILE A 54 -7.03 -12.63 -2.02
C ILE A 54 -7.55 -11.25 -2.45
N LYS A 55 -8.37 -11.18 -3.50
CA LYS A 55 -9.00 -9.93 -3.96
C LYS A 55 -9.93 -9.28 -2.94
N ASP A 56 -10.41 -10.05 -1.96
CA ASP A 56 -11.35 -9.60 -0.93
C ASP A 56 -10.68 -9.25 0.39
N LYS A 57 -9.34 -9.38 0.48
CA LYS A 57 -8.57 -9.11 1.70
C LYS A 57 -8.69 -7.64 2.14
N LYS A 58 -8.74 -6.73 1.17
CA LYS A 58 -8.84 -5.28 1.34
C LYS A 58 -9.81 -4.72 0.30
N TYR A 59 -9.86 -3.41 0.10
CA TYR A 59 -10.60 -2.78 -0.97
C TYR A 59 -9.73 -1.75 -1.71
N GLY A 60 -10.04 -1.47 -2.98
CA GLY A 60 -9.16 -0.74 -3.88
C GLY A 60 -9.68 0.62 -4.32
N PHE A 61 -10.91 0.99 -3.95
CA PHE A 61 -11.50 2.30 -4.24
C PHE A 61 -12.56 2.65 -3.20
N PHE A 62 -12.77 3.94 -2.95
CA PHE A 62 -13.78 4.41 -2.01
C PHE A 62 -15.18 4.30 -2.62
N SER A 63 -16.19 4.25 -1.75
CA SER A 63 -17.58 4.09 -2.18
C SER A 63 -18.07 5.19 -3.12
N ASN A 64 -17.58 6.43 -2.99
CA ASN A 64 -17.90 7.54 -3.90
C ASN A 64 -17.19 7.47 -5.26
N GLN A 65 -16.28 6.52 -5.46
CA GLN A 65 -15.60 6.27 -6.73
C GLN A 65 -16.14 5.03 -7.46
N TYR A 66 -17.21 4.45 -6.94
CA TYR A 66 -17.78 3.21 -7.46
C TYR A 66 -18.11 3.30 -8.96
N ASP A 67 -18.84 4.34 -9.37
CA ASP A 67 -19.28 4.49 -10.77
C ASP A 67 -18.08 4.60 -11.72
N PHE A 68 -17.05 5.33 -11.33
CA PHE A 68 -15.85 5.46 -12.15
C PHE A 68 -15.05 4.16 -12.22
N PHE A 69 -14.93 3.43 -11.11
CA PHE A 69 -14.26 2.13 -11.17
C PHE A 69 -15.07 1.10 -11.96
N ASP A 70 -16.41 1.12 -11.87
CA ASP A 70 -17.29 0.26 -12.67
C ASP A 70 -17.12 0.52 -14.17
N GLU A 71 -16.96 1.78 -14.58
CA GLU A 71 -16.62 2.16 -15.95
C GLU A 71 -15.27 1.55 -16.38
N VAL A 72 -14.22 1.79 -15.57
CA VAL A 72 -12.86 1.23 -15.82
C VAL A 72 -12.91 -0.30 -15.96
N ALA A 73 -13.58 -0.98 -15.04
CA ALA A 73 -13.68 -2.44 -15.03
C ALA A 73 -14.49 -2.97 -16.21
N SER A 74 -15.54 -2.27 -16.61
CA SER A 74 -16.39 -2.63 -17.76
C SER A 74 -15.63 -2.53 -19.08
N GLU A 75 -14.90 -1.42 -19.30
CA GLU A 75 -14.07 -1.22 -20.50
C GLU A 75 -12.91 -2.23 -20.61
N LEU A 76 -12.41 -2.71 -19.48
CA LEU A 76 -11.36 -3.73 -19.43
C LEU A 76 -11.90 -5.17 -19.45
N GLY A 77 -13.21 -5.38 -19.48
CA GLY A 77 -13.82 -6.72 -19.44
C GLY A 77 -13.61 -7.44 -18.10
N LEU A 78 -13.36 -6.70 -17.00
CA LEU A 78 -13.12 -7.28 -15.68
C LEU A 78 -14.40 -7.52 -14.88
N LYS A 79 -15.53 -6.94 -15.32
CA LYS A 79 -16.83 -7.05 -14.64
C LYS A 79 -17.43 -8.44 -14.82
N VAL A 80 -17.75 -9.14 -13.71
CA VAL A 80 -18.32 -10.49 -13.70
C VAL A 80 -19.71 -10.56 -13.05
N GLY A 81 -20.26 -9.42 -12.67
CA GLY A 81 -21.59 -9.27 -12.05
C GLY A 81 -21.83 -7.82 -11.69
N ASP A 82 -22.95 -7.53 -11.01
CA ASP A 82 -23.35 -6.14 -10.72
C ASP A 82 -22.33 -5.35 -9.89
N SER A 83 -21.61 -6.02 -8.97
CA SER A 83 -20.62 -5.39 -8.10
C SER A 83 -19.42 -6.30 -7.85
N ASN A 84 -19.12 -7.21 -8.80
CA ASN A 84 -18.02 -8.15 -8.68
C ASN A 84 -17.11 -8.04 -9.90
N TYR A 85 -15.81 -7.97 -9.63
CA TYR A 85 -14.80 -7.76 -10.66
C TYR A 85 -13.66 -8.77 -10.52
N ASN A 86 -13.11 -9.19 -11.64
CA ASN A 86 -11.84 -9.90 -11.69
C ASN A 86 -10.68 -8.92 -11.50
N ARG A 87 -9.56 -9.42 -11.03
CA ARG A 87 -8.31 -8.66 -11.01
C ARG A 87 -7.80 -8.47 -12.45
N HIS A 88 -7.28 -7.29 -12.73
CA HIS A 88 -6.54 -7.08 -13.99
C HIS A 88 -5.32 -8.02 -14.03
N PRO A 89 -5.01 -8.68 -15.16
CA PRO A 89 -3.89 -9.62 -15.26
C PRO A 89 -2.57 -9.06 -14.72
N LEU A 90 -2.23 -7.81 -15.06
CA LEU A 90 -1.00 -7.18 -14.57
C LEU A 90 -1.00 -6.85 -13.07
N ALA A 91 -2.16 -6.82 -12.41
CA ALA A 91 -2.21 -6.59 -10.95
C ALA A 91 -1.50 -7.70 -10.15
N PHE A 92 -1.44 -8.92 -10.69
CA PHE A 92 -0.68 -10.01 -10.08
C PHE A 92 0.83 -9.76 -10.09
N LEU A 93 1.35 -9.15 -11.16
CA LEU A 93 2.78 -8.78 -11.26
C LEU A 93 3.11 -7.58 -10.36
N VAL A 94 2.21 -6.60 -10.26
CA VAL A 94 2.36 -5.47 -9.34
C VAL A 94 2.39 -5.95 -7.89
N GLU A 95 1.49 -6.88 -7.52
CA GLU A 95 1.49 -7.51 -6.19
C GLU A 95 2.77 -8.28 -5.92
N ALA A 96 3.24 -9.10 -6.88
CA ALA A 96 4.48 -9.86 -6.72
C ALA A 96 5.69 -8.95 -6.54
N ALA A 97 5.78 -7.84 -7.28
CA ALA A 97 6.85 -6.87 -7.14
C ALA A 97 6.85 -6.23 -5.74
N ASP A 98 5.68 -5.88 -5.22
CA ASP A 98 5.49 -5.35 -3.86
C ASP A 98 5.92 -6.37 -2.80
N ASP A 99 5.45 -7.62 -2.90
CA ASP A 99 5.78 -8.71 -1.98
C ASP A 99 7.31 -8.98 -1.95
N ILE A 100 7.95 -9.02 -3.13
CA ILE A 100 9.41 -9.25 -3.26
C ILE A 100 10.19 -8.10 -2.62
N CYS A 101 9.85 -6.86 -2.99
CA CYS A 101 10.55 -5.69 -2.49
C CYS A 101 10.40 -5.56 -0.97
N TYR A 102 9.18 -5.65 -0.47
CA TYR A 102 8.89 -5.58 0.96
C TYR A 102 9.66 -6.63 1.76
N THR A 103 9.63 -7.89 1.30
CA THR A 103 10.32 -8.99 1.99
C THR A 103 11.83 -8.76 2.08
N LEU A 104 12.47 -8.36 0.98
CA LEU A 104 13.93 -8.32 0.91
C LEU A 104 14.54 -6.99 1.38
N ILE A 105 13.85 -5.86 1.17
CA ILE A 105 14.38 -4.55 1.56
C ILE A 105 14.28 -4.36 3.06
N ASP A 106 13.14 -4.69 3.68
CA ASP A 106 12.99 -4.59 5.13
C ASP A 106 13.96 -5.51 5.88
N PHE A 107 14.24 -6.69 5.32
CA PHE A 107 15.23 -7.59 5.84
C PHE A 107 16.66 -7.01 5.73
N GLU A 108 17.02 -6.41 4.58
CA GLU A 108 18.29 -5.70 4.42
C GLU A 108 18.42 -4.54 5.39
N ASP A 109 17.37 -3.75 5.57
CA ASP A 109 17.38 -2.63 6.52
C ASP A 109 17.59 -3.12 7.95
N GLY A 110 16.94 -4.21 8.34
CA GLY A 110 17.16 -4.84 9.63
C GLY A 110 18.62 -5.26 9.87
N ILE A 111 19.30 -5.70 8.81
CA ILE A 111 20.72 -6.05 8.88
C ILE A 111 21.61 -4.81 8.94
N ASN A 112 21.32 -3.80 8.13
CA ASN A 112 22.09 -2.56 8.08
C ASN A 112 21.98 -1.75 9.38
N LEU A 113 20.83 -1.88 10.08
CA LEU A 113 20.59 -1.30 11.40
C LEU A 113 21.11 -2.16 12.56
N ASP A 114 21.79 -3.27 12.28
CA ASP A 114 22.28 -4.24 13.26
C ASP A 114 21.20 -4.86 14.19
N TRP A 115 19.94 -4.84 13.75
CA TRP A 115 18.83 -5.53 14.44
C TRP A 115 18.80 -7.03 14.09
N ILE A 116 19.27 -7.38 12.90
CA ILE A 116 19.45 -8.75 12.42
C ILE A 116 20.93 -9.02 12.27
N PRO A 117 21.51 -10.05 12.95
CA PRO A 117 22.91 -10.44 12.78
C PRO A 117 23.21 -10.83 11.32
N GLU A 118 24.39 -10.46 10.82
CA GLU A 118 24.82 -10.75 9.44
C GLU A 118 24.79 -12.24 9.11
N GLU A 119 25.15 -13.09 10.06
CA GLU A 119 25.19 -14.55 9.88
C GLU A 119 23.80 -15.11 9.53
N TYR A 120 22.74 -14.64 10.18
CA TYR A 120 21.36 -15.00 9.86
C TYR A 120 20.96 -14.51 8.46
N ALA A 121 21.34 -13.29 8.14
CA ALA A 121 21.06 -12.69 6.87
C ALA A 121 21.63 -13.49 5.71
N LEU A 122 22.89 -13.88 5.83
CA LEU A 122 23.55 -14.67 4.82
C LEU A 122 22.89 -16.04 4.66
N GLU A 123 22.52 -16.70 5.76
CA GLU A 123 21.86 -17.99 5.72
C GLU A 123 20.54 -17.96 4.93
N TYR A 124 19.70 -16.96 5.20
CA TYR A 124 18.39 -16.86 4.54
C TYR A 124 18.49 -16.43 3.08
N LEU A 125 19.31 -15.44 2.76
CA LEU A 125 19.49 -15.00 1.38
C LEU A 125 20.20 -16.05 0.53
N ILE A 126 21.18 -16.77 1.07
CA ILE A 126 21.88 -17.85 0.34
C ILE A 126 20.90 -18.95 -0.08
N LYS A 127 19.89 -19.28 0.73
CA LYS A 127 18.85 -20.26 0.35
C LYS A 127 18.12 -19.88 -0.93
N LEU A 128 17.94 -18.58 -1.19
CA LEU A 128 17.31 -18.06 -2.40
C LEU A 128 18.24 -18.05 -3.61
N VAL A 129 19.56 -17.87 -3.40
CA VAL A 129 20.50 -17.55 -4.49
C VAL A 129 21.62 -18.57 -4.68
N LYS A 130 21.60 -19.71 -3.98
CA LYS A 130 22.69 -20.69 -3.96
C LYS A 130 23.18 -21.12 -5.34
N ASP A 131 22.27 -21.17 -6.33
CA ASP A 131 22.56 -21.61 -7.69
C ASP A 131 23.00 -20.47 -8.62
N THR A 132 22.93 -19.22 -8.15
CA THR A 132 23.25 -18.00 -8.94
C THR A 132 24.43 -17.22 -8.37
N ILE A 133 24.91 -17.56 -7.19
CA ILE A 133 26.00 -16.85 -6.51
C ILE A 133 27.36 -17.10 -7.17
N ASP A 134 28.05 -16.05 -7.58
CA ASP A 134 29.45 -16.10 -7.96
C ASP A 134 30.33 -16.06 -6.70
N LYS A 135 30.86 -17.22 -6.33
CA LYS A 135 31.65 -17.40 -5.09
C LYS A 135 32.96 -16.60 -5.12
N GLU A 136 33.58 -16.43 -6.29
CA GLU A 136 34.83 -15.67 -6.41
C GLU A 136 34.56 -14.18 -6.22
N LYS A 137 33.53 -13.64 -6.87
CA LYS A 137 33.08 -12.26 -6.69
C LYS A 137 32.66 -11.99 -5.26
N TYR A 138 31.87 -12.89 -4.66
CA TYR A 138 31.40 -12.75 -3.28
C TYR A 138 32.55 -12.71 -2.27
N SER A 139 33.57 -13.59 -2.42
CA SER A 139 34.73 -13.66 -1.52
C SER A 139 35.63 -12.42 -1.56
N LYS A 140 35.61 -11.65 -2.66
CA LYS A 140 36.35 -10.40 -2.82
C LYS A 140 35.67 -9.18 -2.18
N MET A 141 34.41 -9.33 -1.74
CA MET A 141 33.65 -8.23 -1.11
C MET A 141 34.05 -8.08 0.37
N GLY A 142 34.81 -7.03 0.69
CA GLY A 142 35.31 -6.79 2.05
C GLY A 142 34.26 -6.20 3.01
N LEU A 143 33.29 -5.45 2.50
CA LEU A 143 32.30 -4.77 3.33
C LEU A 143 31.01 -5.56 3.47
N LYS A 144 30.44 -5.61 4.69
CA LYS A 144 29.12 -6.19 5.00
C LYS A 144 28.05 -5.70 4.04
N SER A 145 27.93 -4.39 3.88
CA SER A 145 26.90 -3.76 3.01
C SER A 145 27.03 -4.19 1.55
N GLN A 146 28.25 -4.39 1.03
CA GLN A 146 28.47 -4.87 -0.33
C GLN A 146 27.98 -6.32 -0.50
N ARG A 147 28.29 -7.20 0.46
CA ARG A 147 27.86 -8.61 0.42
C ARG A 147 26.33 -8.72 0.47
N ILE A 148 25.70 -7.96 1.35
CA ILE A 148 24.24 -7.95 1.53
C ILE A 148 23.54 -7.39 0.28
N ALA A 149 23.98 -6.24 -0.23
CA ALA A 149 23.42 -5.67 -1.45
C ALA A 149 23.57 -6.60 -2.66
N TYR A 150 24.67 -7.32 -2.77
CA TYR A 150 24.88 -8.32 -3.83
C TYR A 150 23.91 -9.49 -3.70
N LEU A 151 23.76 -10.08 -2.51
CA LEU A 151 22.84 -11.18 -2.28
C LEU A 151 21.37 -10.74 -2.46
N ARG A 152 21.00 -9.54 -2.00
CA ARG A 152 19.68 -8.97 -2.25
C ARG A 152 19.38 -8.84 -3.75
N ALA A 153 20.32 -8.30 -4.52
CA ALA A 153 20.13 -8.14 -5.96
C ALA A 153 19.92 -9.49 -6.67
N LEU A 154 20.67 -10.53 -6.29
CA LEU A 154 20.48 -11.88 -6.80
C LEU A 154 19.13 -12.45 -6.35
N ALA A 155 18.74 -12.28 -5.08
CA ALA A 155 17.47 -12.77 -4.55
C ALA A 155 16.26 -12.12 -5.27
N ILE A 156 16.30 -10.80 -5.48
CA ILE A 156 15.28 -10.09 -6.26
C ILE A 156 15.18 -10.68 -7.67
N ASN A 157 16.32 -10.85 -8.36
CA ASN A 157 16.31 -11.42 -9.72
C ASN A 157 15.78 -12.87 -9.74
N THR A 158 16.12 -13.70 -8.76
CA THR A 158 15.61 -15.06 -8.62
C THR A 158 14.08 -15.05 -8.45
N LEU A 159 13.57 -14.21 -7.56
CA LEU A 159 12.13 -14.14 -7.29
C LEU A 159 11.35 -13.48 -8.44
N ILE A 160 11.92 -12.52 -9.18
CA ILE A 160 11.31 -11.98 -10.39
C ILE A 160 11.15 -13.08 -11.45
N ASN A 161 12.21 -13.85 -11.72
CA ASN A 161 12.14 -14.95 -12.68
C ASN A 161 11.11 -16.01 -12.26
N GLU A 162 11.01 -16.30 -10.98
CA GLU A 162 10.00 -17.21 -10.43
C GLU A 162 8.59 -16.67 -10.60
N ALA A 163 8.36 -15.38 -10.30
CA ALA A 163 7.06 -14.74 -10.51
C ALA A 163 6.63 -14.78 -11.99
N VAL A 164 7.56 -14.48 -12.91
CA VAL A 164 7.31 -14.58 -14.35
C VAL A 164 6.97 -16.00 -14.78
N ARG A 165 7.71 -17.00 -14.29
CA ARG A 165 7.43 -18.40 -14.56
C ARG A 165 6.01 -18.79 -14.12
N ILE A 166 5.65 -18.47 -12.88
CA ILE A 166 4.32 -18.77 -12.33
C ILE A 166 3.23 -18.07 -13.12
N TYR A 167 3.46 -16.81 -13.50
CA TYR A 167 2.50 -16.04 -14.29
C TYR A 167 2.22 -16.71 -15.63
N ILE A 168 3.26 -17.06 -16.39
CA ILE A 168 3.13 -17.71 -17.70
C ILE A 168 2.46 -19.08 -17.57
N GLU A 169 2.85 -19.90 -16.57
CA GLU A 169 2.25 -21.20 -16.34
C GLU A 169 0.75 -21.16 -15.97
N ASN A 170 0.28 -20.00 -15.49
CA ASN A 170 -1.12 -19.80 -15.10
C ASN A 170 -1.83 -18.73 -15.94
N GLU A 171 -1.28 -18.35 -17.10
CA GLU A 171 -1.80 -17.26 -17.92
C GLU A 171 -3.29 -17.44 -18.24
N ASP A 172 -3.72 -18.61 -18.69
CA ASP A 172 -5.13 -18.88 -19.00
C ASP A 172 -6.05 -18.64 -17.81
N LYS A 173 -5.64 -19.08 -16.61
CA LYS A 173 -6.43 -18.90 -15.37
C LYS A 173 -6.42 -17.45 -14.88
N ILE A 174 -5.35 -16.71 -15.15
CA ILE A 174 -5.27 -15.28 -14.84
C ILE A 174 -6.19 -14.49 -15.77
N LEU A 175 -6.20 -14.83 -17.06
CA LEU A 175 -7.03 -14.17 -18.07
C LEU A 175 -8.53 -14.47 -17.89
N ASP A 176 -8.89 -15.68 -17.51
CA ASP A 176 -10.30 -16.07 -17.27
C ASP A 176 -10.79 -15.69 -15.86
N GLY A 177 -9.90 -15.19 -14.98
CA GLY A 177 -10.20 -14.75 -13.62
C GLY A 177 -10.33 -15.88 -12.60
N SER A 178 -9.98 -17.12 -12.93
CA SER A 178 -10.05 -18.29 -12.02
C SER A 178 -8.80 -18.44 -11.12
N PHE A 179 -7.75 -17.65 -11.34
CA PHE A 179 -6.56 -17.65 -10.49
C PHE A 179 -6.77 -16.77 -9.25
N GLU A 180 -6.99 -17.40 -8.09
CA GLU A 180 -7.42 -16.74 -6.85
C GLU A 180 -6.30 -16.46 -5.84
N LYS A 181 -5.04 -16.82 -6.17
CA LYS A 181 -3.89 -16.71 -5.27
C LYS A 181 -2.94 -15.58 -5.71
N SER A 182 -2.06 -15.12 -4.80
CA SER A 182 -0.92 -14.32 -5.24
C SER A 182 0.15 -15.21 -5.89
N LEU A 183 0.94 -14.65 -6.83
CA LEU A 183 2.03 -15.39 -7.48
C LEU A 183 3.02 -15.93 -6.44
N MET A 184 3.43 -15.07 -5.51
CA MET A 184 4.46 -15.45 -4.53
C MET A 184 3.96 -16.48 -3.51
N SER A 185 2.65 -16.56 -3.25
CA SER A 185 2.08 -17.60 -2.39
C SER A 185 2.13 -19.00 -3.00
N THR A 186 2.35 -19.11 -4.31
CA THR A 186 2.50 -20.38 -5.05
C THR A 186 3.94 -20.66 -5.46
N SER A 187 4.87 -19.77 -5.08
CA SER A 187 6.29 -19.86 -5.40
C SER A 187 6.96 -21.09 -4.75
N ASN A 188 7.92 -21.67 -5.46
CA ASN A 188 8.84 -22.68 -4.91
C ASN A 188 9.70 -22.12 -3.75
N PHE A 189 9.83 -20.78 -3.67
CA PHE A 189 10.58 -20.08 -2.63
C PHE A 189 9.69 -19.56 -1.49
N LYS A 190 8.41 -19.96 -1.45
CA LYS A 190 7.47 -19.47 -0.43
C LYS A 190 7.98 -19.69 0.99
N ALA A 191 8.48 -20.88 1.29
CA ALA A 191 9.00 -21.20 2.63
C ALA A 191 10.17 -20.29 3.03
N GLN A 192 11.08 -20.02 2.10
CA GLN A 192 12.23 -19.14 2.34
C GLN A 192 11.80 -17.67 2.52
N MET A 193 10.80 -17.22 1.79
CA MET A 193 10.22 -15.90 1.96
C MET A 193 9.49 -15.78 3.31
N ASP A 194 8.71 -16.78 3.70
CA ASP A 194 8.04 -16.83 4.99
C ASP A 194 9.06 -16.75 6.15
N ASP A 195 10.16 -17.50 6.08
CA ASP A 195 11.25 -17.44 7.06
C ASP A 195 11.84 -16.01 7.18
N ILE A 196 12.07 -15.33 6.05
CA ILE A 196 12.58 -13.95 6.02
C ILE A 196 11.56 -12.98 6.65
N ILE A 197 10.28 -13.12 6.30
CA ILE A 197 9.20 -12.31 6.85
C ILE A 197 9.09 -12.52 8.36
N ASP A 198 9.13 -13.75 8.84
CA ASP A 198 9.04 -14.07 10.26
C ASP A 198 10.16 -13.43 11.06
N ILE A 199 11.39 -13.46 10.57
CA ILE A 199 12.52 -12.76 11.21
C ILE A 199 12.34 -11.25 11.17
N SER A 200 11.91 -10.68 10.04
CA SER A 200 11.65 -9.25 9.92
C SER A 200 10.57 -8.81 10.91
N VAL A 201 9.49 -9.58 11.04
CA VAL A 201 8.44 -9.32 12.05
C VAL A 201 9.00 -9.33 13.47
N GLN A 202 9.84 -10.28 13.80
CA GLN A 202 10.37 -10.44 15.15
C GLN A 202 11.45 -9.40 15.50
N LYS A 203 12.31 -9.05 14.56
CA LYS A 203 13.51 -8.26 14.81
C LYS A 203 13.41 -6.80 14.35
N VAL A 204 12.66 -6.55 13.27
CA VAL A 204 12.47 -5.21 12.70
C VAL A 204 11.19 -4.60 13.24
N TYR A 205 10.02 -5.17 12.91
CA TYR A 205 8.73 -4.55 13.26
C TYR A 205 8.41 -4.55 14.76
N LYS A 206 8.97 -5.50 15.52
CA LYS A 206 8.86 -5.53 16.99
C LYS A 206 10.07 -4.90 17.69
N SER A 207 10.94 -4.19 16.97
CA SER A 207 11.99 -3.40 17.60
C SER A 207 11.40 -2.27 18.43
N LYS A 208 12.11 -1.86 19.47
CA LYS A 208 11.67 -0.77 20.35
C LYS A 208 11.46 0.52 19.57
N GLU A 209 12.34 0.81 18.64
CA GLU A 209 12.34 2.01 17.81
C GLU A 209 11.09 2.07 16.92
N VAL A 210 10.68 0.95 16.33
CA VAL A 210 9.48 0.88 15.50
C VAL A 210 8.23 1.01 16.36
N ILE A 211 8.16 0.29 17.49
CA ILE A 211 7.02 0.37 18.42
C ILE A 211 6.83 1.80 18.94
N GLU A 212 7.90 2.52 19.30
CA GLU A 212 7.83 3.91 19.75
C GLU A 212 7.30 4.85 18.65
N LYS A 213 7.71 4.63 17.39
CA LYS A 213 7.17 5.38 16.24
C LYS A 213 5.70 5.09 16.01
N GLU A 214 5.28 3.83 16.04
CA GLU A 214 3.87 3.45 15.91
C GLU A 214 3.00 4.09 16.99
N LEU A 215 3.40 4.01 18.26
CA LEU A 215 2.69 4.64 19.37
C LEU A 215 2.57 6.16 19.22
N THR A 216 3.63 6.79 18.71
CA THR A 216 3.62 8.23 18.39
C THR A 216 2.64 8.50 17.25
N GLY A 217 2.68 7.72 16.19
CA GLY A 217 1.77 7.82 15.04
C GLY A 217 0.31 7.74 15.46
N TYR A 218 -0.06 6.79 16.30
CA TYR A 218 -1.43 6.70 16.85
C TYR A 218 -1.89 7.99 17.53
N LYS A 219 -1.05 8.61 18.35
CA LYS A 219 -1.39 9.87 19.03
C LYS A 219 -1.51 11.03 18.06
N VAL A 220 -0.55 11.16 17.16
CA VAL A 220 -0.49 12.24 16.16
C VAL A 220 -1.72 12.19 15.24
N LEU A 221 -1.98 11.03 14.64
CA LEU A 221 -3.08 10.87 13.69
C LEU A 221 -4.45 11.06 14.37
N ASN A 222 -4.67 10.49 15.56
CA ASN A 222 -5.91 10.68 16.29
C ASN A 222 -6.15 12.15 16.63
N PHE A 223 -5.12 12.88 17.02
CA PHE A 223 -5.24 14.30 17.33
C PHE A 223 -5.59 15.12 16.09
N LEU A 224 -4.87 14.93 14.98
CA LEU A 224 -5.11 15.66 13.72
C LEU A 224 -6.48 15.34 13.15
N LEU A 225 -6.87 14.05 13.10
CA LEU A 225 -8.20 13.64 12.66
C LEU A 225 -9.28 14.33 13.50
N LYS A 226 -9.20 14.26 14.84
CA LYS A 226 -10.18 14.91 15.71
C LYS A 226 -10.26 16.43 15.48
N THR A 227 -9.12 17.10 15.37
CA THR A 227 -9.04 18.54 15.18
C THR A 227 -9.73 18.93 13.88
N PHE A 228 -9.27 18.41 12.75
CA PHE A 228 -9.76 18.83 11.44
C PHE A 228 -11.18 18.35 11.13
N THR A 229 -11.55 17.12 11.52
CA THR A 229 -12.93 16.64 11.32
C THR A 229 -13.94 17.45 12.14
N SER A 230 -13.60 17.83 13.39
CA SER A 230 -14.49 18.67 14.20
C SER A 230 -14.69 20.04 13.58
N SER A 231 -13.62 20.69 13.10
CA SER A 231 -13.71 22.00 12.46
C SER A 231 -14.50 21.95 11.14
N VAL A 232 -14.33 20.88 10.34
CA VAL A 232 -15.12 20.71 9.10
C VAL A 232 -16.59 20.45 9.40
N ILE A 233 -16.93 19.69 10.43
CA ILE A 233 -18.33 19.48 10.86
C ILE A 233 -18.94 20.81 11.29
N ASN A 234 -18.25 21.59 12.15
CA ASN A 234 -18.72 22.91 12.59
C ASN A 234 -18.90 23.86 11.41
N TRP A 235 -18.00 23.84 10.43
CA TRP A 235 -18.10 24.63 9.20
C TRP A 235 -19.32 24.27 8.37
N ARG A 236 -19.61 22.99 8.23
CA ARG A 236 -20.81 22.53 7.51
C ARG A 236 -22.11 22.90 8.21
N ASP A 237 -22.10 22.90 9.53
CA ASP A 237 -23.25 23.25 10.39
C ASP A 237 -23.43 24.76 10.58
N ASP A 238 -22.58 25.61 10.00
CA ASP A 238 -22.52 27.08 10.21
C ASP A 238 -22.31 27.47 11.69
N LYS A 239 -21.50 26.65 12.43
CA LYS A 239 -21.20 26.81 13.86
C LYS A 239 -19.73 27.04 14.16
N VAL A 240 -18.98 27.57 13.19
CA VAL A 240 -17.53 27.82 13.34
C VAL A 240 -17.24 28.80 14.47
N ASN A 241 -16.22 28.49 15.23
CA ASN A 241 -15.60 29.41 16.20
C ASN A 241 -14.24 29.89 15.67
N ALA A 242 -13.58 30.81 16.38
CA ALA A 242 -12.28 31.32 15.94
C ALA A 242 -11.19 30.28 15.75
N PHE A 243 -11.21 29.19 16.53
CA PHE A 243 -10.26 28.07 16.33
C PHE A 243 -10.58 27.30 15.05
N ASP A 244 -11.86 27.04 14.78
CA ASP A 244 -12.28 26.34 13.56
C ASP A 244 -11.90 27.12 12.30
N GLU A 245 -12.07 28.48 12.31
CA GLU A 245 -11.65 29.33 11.20
C GLU A 245 -10.16 29.15 10.90
N LEU A 246 -9.31 29.19 11.91
CA LEU A 246 -7.87 29.01 11.75
C LEU A 246 -7.51 27.57 11.30
N ALA A 247 -8.19 26.56 11.83
CA ALA A 247 -7.96 25.17 11.45
C ALA A 247 -8.34 24.90 9.98
N LEU A 248 -9.44 25.50 9.50
CA LEU A 248 -9.87 25.39 8.11
C LEU A 248 -8.88 26.05 7.13
N GLU A 249 -8.26 27.18 7.50
CA GLU A 249 -7.22 27.83 6.68
C GLU A 249 -5.95 26.96 6.53
N CYS A 250 -5.79 25.99 7.41
CA CYS A 250 -4.69 25.02 7.34
C CYS A 250 -4.97 23.87 6.37
N ILE A 251 -6.22 23.61 5.99
CA ILE A 251 -6.61 22.58 5.06
C ILE A 251 -6.54 23.15 3.63
N PRO A 252 -5.83 22.51 2.69
CA PRO A 252 -5.84 22.95 1.30
C PRO A 252 -7.26 22.99 0.72
N LYS A 253 -7.55 24.01 -0.07
CA LYS A 253 -8.92 24.30 -0.58
C LYS A 253 -9.51 23.16 -1.40
N GLU A 254 -8.68 22.34 -2.02
CA GLU A 254 -9.12 21.15 -2.76
C GLU A 254 -9.77 20.07 -1.88
N TYR A 255 -9.54 20.08 -0.56
CA TYR A 255 -10.15 19.17 0.41
C TYR A 255 -11.36 19.81 1.14
N LEU A 256 -11.73 21.03 0.79
CA LEU A 256 -12.84 21.75 1.41
C LEU A 256 -13.93 22.04 0.36
N ASN A 257 -14.97 21.22 0.38
CA ASN A 257 -16.14 21.44 -0.47
C ASN A 257 -17.43 21.32 0.34
N LYS A 258 -18.17 22.44 0.50
CA LYS A 258 -19.43 22.49 1.26
C LYS A 258 -20.62 21.92 0.47
N ASP A 259 -20.49 21.81 -0.84
CA ASP A 259 -21.57 21.32 -1.72
C ASP A 259 -21.67 19.80 -1.74
N THR A 260 -20.64 19.08 -1.23
CA THR A 260 -20.65 17.61 -1.10
C THR A 260 -21.39 17.18 0.18
N ASP A 261 -21.68 15.91 0.30
CA ASP A 261 -22.24 15.34 1.53
C ASP A 261 -21.23 15.27 2.69
N LEU A 262 -21.70 15.00 3.90
CA LEU A 262 -20.83 14.89 5.08
C LEU A 262 -19.79 13.78 4.94
N TYR A 263 -20.17 12.64 4.35
CA TYR A 263 -19.25 11.53 4.13
C TYR A 263 -18.06 11.96 3.27
N SER A 264 -18.32 12.59 2.14
CA SER A 264 -17.27 13.08 1.22
C SER A 264 -16.37 14.11 1.90
N SER A 265 -16.91 15.06 2.66
CA SER A 265 -16.10 16.02 3.40
C SER A 265 -15.20 15.39 4.46
N LEU A 266 -15.68 14.39 5.19
CA LEU A 266 -14.86 13.66 6.18
C LEU A 266 -13.80 12.78 5.51
N LEU A 267 -14.14 12.20 4.37
CA LEU A 267 -13.17 11.44 3.56
C LEU A 267 -12.06 12.34 3.03
N ASP A 268 -12.39 13.53 2.54
CA ASP A 268 -11.42 14.52 2.05
C ASP A 268 -10.46 14.95 3.15
N VAL A 269 -10.96 15.20 4.38
CA VAL A 269 -10.09 15.46 5.54
C VAL A 269 -9.17 14.27 5.84
N SER A 270 -9.69 13.05 5.78
CA SER A 270 -8.89 11.84 5.99
C SER A 270 -7.80 11.69 4.92
N CYS A 271 -8.13 11.97 3.66
CA CYS A 271 -7.17 11.98 2.55
C CYS A 271 -6.13 13.10 2.68
N PHE A 272 -6.53 14.30 3.15
CA PHE A 272 -5.60 15.37 3.47
C PHE A 272 -4.58 14.92 4.51
N ILE A 273 -5.02 14.36 5.63
CA ILE A 273 -4.12 13.86 6.67
C ILE A 273 -3.22 12.73 6.14
N ALA A 274 -3.76 11.82 5.34
CA ALA A 274 -3.00 10.76 4.69
C ALA A 274 -1.96 11.28 3.67
N SER A 275 -2.10 12.52 3.18
CA SER A 275 -1.13 13.15 2.28
C SER A 275 0.07 13.77 3.01
N LEU A 276 -0.01 13.91 4.32
CA LEU A 276 1.09 14.46 5.14
C LEU A 276 2.23 13.44 5.24
N THR A 277 3.46 13.93 5.16
CA THR A 277 4.60 13.11 5.58
C THR A 277 4.63 12.97 7.11
N ASP A 278 5.27 11.91 7.62
CA ASP A 278 5.42 11.70 9.07
C ASP A 278 6.00 12.93 9.79
N GLY A 279 7.02 13.54 9.17
CA GLY A 279 7.65 14.75 9.71
C GLY A 279 6.68 15.93 9.79
N LEU A 280 5.90 16.14 8.74
CA LEU A 280 4.92 17.23 8.68
C LEU A 280 3.75 16.98 9.65
N ALA A 281 3.24 15.76 9.74
CA ALA A 281 2.20 15.39 10.70
C ALA A 281 2.66 15.62 12.14
N LEU A 282 3.90 15.24 12.47
CA LEU A 282 4.48 15.48 13.79
C LEU A 282 4.69 16.97 14.08
N GLU A 283 5.12 17.75 13.09
CA GLU A 283 5.26 19.20 13.21
C GLU A 283 3.90 19.88 13.50
N TRP A 284 2.85 19.48 12.78
CA TRP A 284 1.50 19.98 13.02
C TRP A 284 0.98 19.59 14.39
N TYR A 285 1.20 18.34 14.79
CA TYR A 285 0.85 17.91 16.14
C TYR A 285 1.50 18.78 17.21
N LYS A 286 2.80 19.06 17.08
CA LYS A 286 3.54 19.92 18.05
C LYS A 286 3.07 21.37 18.05
N LYS A 287 2.59 21.90 16.93
CA LYS A 287 2.11 23.29 16.82
C LYS A 287 0.69 23.47 17.36
N LEU A 288 -0.14 22.41 17.26
CA LEU A 288 -1.55 22.50 17.61
C LEU A 288 -1.89 21.86 18.96
N SER A 289 -1.01 21.03 19.55
CA SER A 289 -1.18 20.44 20.88
C SER A 289 -0.54 21.31 21.95
#